data_b74726b38b8b2d9bc24b326e6c97b944
#
_entry.id   b74726b38b8b2d9bc24b326e6c97b944
#
_cell.length_a   1.000
_cell.length_b   1.000
_cell.length_c   1.000
_cell.angle_alpha   90.00
_cell.angle_beta   90.00
_cell.angle_gamma   90.00
#
_symmetry.space_group_name_H-M   'P 1'
#
loop_
_entity.id
_entity.type
_entity.pdbx_description
1 polymer ?
#
loop_
_entity_poly.entity_id
_entity_poly.type
_entity_poly.pdbx_seq_one_letter_code
_entity_poly.pdbx_strand_id
1 'polypeptide(L)'
;MSKPLSYKYTGTKGHIADVAETLPKKGKSLLKNGWEDISRPEQAAFGHYTYREKSTGLRVRFDEAKPEKGGFSGKDHYHILNPDAHNSRDMYLDRFGNPVKKNSKASHIIPREDY
;
A
#
# COMPACT_ATOMS: atom_id res chain seq x y z
N MET A 1 25.32 2.13 9.02
CA MET A 1 24.55 0.91 9.10
C MET A 1 23.20 1.09 8.47
N SER A 2 22.76 0.15 7.72
CA SER A 2 21.49 0.30 7.04
C SER A 2 20.48 -0.72 7.53
N LYS A 3 19.21 -0.34 7.43
CA LYS A 3 18.08 -1.26 7.57
C LYS A 3 17.28 -1.15 6.30
N PRO A 4 17.84 -1.61 5.18
CA PRO A 4 17.38 -1.22 3.85
C PRO A 4 15.91 -1.52 3.59
N LEU A 5 15.36 -2.56 4.19
CA LEU A 5 13.98 -2.93 3.94
C LEU A 5 13.08 -2.75 5.16
N SER A 6 13.61 -2.21 6.26
CA SER A 6 12.85 -2.00 7.48
C SER A 6 12.46 -0.54 7.60
N TYR A 7 11.19 -0.29 7.86
CA TYR A 7 10.63 1.06 8.01
C TYR A 7 10.08 1.20 9.42
N LYS A 8 10.22 2.40 9.98
CA LYS A 8 9.70 2.64 11.30
C LYS A 8 8.17 2.60 11.28
N TYR A 9 7.61 1.66 12.00
CA TYR A 9 6.17 1.52 12.18
C TYR A 9 5.88 1.35 13.66
N THR A 10 4.97 2.15 14.20
CA THR A 10 4.67 2.14 15.63
C THR A 10 3.27 1.62 15.95
N GLY A 11 2.58 1.08 14.97
CA GLY A 11 1.24 0.53 15.18
C GLY A 11 1.26 -0.98 15.43
N THR A 12 0.08 -1.58 15.38
CA THR A 12 -0.13 -3.00 15.57
C THR A 12 -0.52 -3.66 14.26
N LYS A 13 -0.51 -5.00 14.24
CA LYS A 13 -1.03 -5.76 13.10
C LYS A 13 -2.53 -5.49 12.91
N GLY A 14 -3.27 -5.37 14.02
CA GLY A 14 -4.69 -5.04 13.95
C GLY A 14 -4.95 -3.69 13.30
N HIS A 15 -4.09 -2.71 13.56
CA HIS A 15 -4.20 -1.41 12.91
C HIS A 15 -4.03 -1.54 11.40
N ILE A 16 -3.11 -2.38 10.94
CA ILE A 16 -2.92 -2.60 9.50
C ILE A 16 -4.19 -3.16 8.88
N ALA A 17 -4.83 -4.12 9.54
CA ALA A 17 -6.08 -4.68 9.05
C ALA A 17 -7.19 -3.61 9.01
N ASP A 18 -7.24 -2.74 10.00
CA ASP A 18 -8.21 -1.64 10.04
C ASP A 18 -7.97 -0.66 8.88
N VAL A 19 -6.72 -0.33 8.61
CA VAL A 19 -6.38 0.53 7.48
C VAL A 19 -6.85 -0.11 6.18
N ALA A 20 -6.59 -1.41 6.00
CA ALA A 20 -7.00 -2.12 4.78
C ALA A 20 -8.51 -2.02 4.56
N GLU A 21 -9.30 -2.08 5.64
CA GLU A 21 -10.76 -2.01 5.54
C GLU A 21 -11.27 -0.61 5.18
N THR A 22 -10.49 0.43 5.45
CA THR A 22 -10.93 1.82 5.31
C THR A 22 -10.20 2.57 4.21
N LEU A 23 -9.42 1.88 3.37
CA LEU A 23 -8.72 2.54 2.27
C LEU A 23 -9.73 3.19 1.32
N PRO A 24 -9.53 4.46 0.97
CA PRO A 24 -10.46 5.17 0.08
C PRO A 24 -10.31 4.69 -1.36
N LYS A 25 -11.33 4.95 -2.15
CA LYS A 25 -11.35 4.58 -3.56
C LYS A 25 -10.18 5.18 -4.33
N LYS A 26 -9.81 6.43 -4.02
CA LYS A 26 -8.68 7.11 -4.64
C LYS A 26 -7.62 7.42 -3.59
N GLY A 27 -6.38 7.08 -3.91
CA GLY A 27 -5.29 7.22 -2.96
C GLY A 27 -5.13 8.61 -2.38
N LYS A 28 -5.29 9.65 -3.20
CA LYS A 28 -5.08 11.01 -2.71
C LYS A 28 -6.10 11.45 -1.65
N SER A 29 -7.19 10.73 -1.49
CA SER A 29 -8.13 10.99 -0.41
C SER A 29 -7.51 10.71 0.96
N LEU A 30 -6.46 9.91 1.02
CA LEU A 30 -5.72 9.67 2.26
C LEU A 30 -5.13 10.96 2.83
N LEU A 31 -4.81 11.93 1.98
CA LEU A 31 -4.22 13.19 2.43
C LEU A 31 -5.12 13.97 3.38
N LYS A 32 -6.42 13.72 3.33
CA LYS A 32 -7.38 14.35 4.24
C LYS A 32 -7.46 13.66 5.60
N ASN A 33 -6.84 12.49 5.72
CA ASN A 33 -6.98 11.62 6.88
C ASN A 33 -5.67 11.36 7.61
N GLY A 34 -4.74 12.32 7.55
CA GLY A 34 -3.49 12.21 8.30
C GLY A 34 -2.38 11.45 7.61
N TRP A 35 -2.49 11.28 6.30
CA TRP A 35 -1.44 10.67 5.50
C TRP A 35 -0.69 11.74 4.71
N GLU A 36 0.52 11.43 4.29
CA GLU A 36 1.34 12.30 3.45
C GLU A 36 1.78 11.56 2.19
N ASP A 37 1.94 12.32 1.11
CA ASP A 37 2.40 11.78 -0.17
C ASP A 37 3.92 11.76 -0.16
N ILE A 38 4.51 10.56 -0.26
CA ILE A 38 5.96 10.38 -0.32
C ILE A 38 6.38 9.74 -1.64
N SER A 39 5.54 9.88 -2.67
CA SER A 39 5.79 9.29 -3.97
C SER A 39 7.07 9.83 -4.60
N ARG A 40 7.79 8.95 -5.30
CA ARG A 40 8.89 9.38 -6.15
C ARG A 40 8.32 9.87 -7.47
N PRO A 41 8.84 11.00 -8.02
CA PRO A 41 8.30 11.55 -9.26
C PRO A 41 8.25 10.55 -10.43
N GLU A 42 9.29 9.73 -10.56
CA GLU A 42 9.35 8.76 -11.64
C GLU A 42 8.28 7.67 -11.51
N GLN A 43 7.87 7.33 -10.29
CA GLN A 43 6.81 6.35 -10.08
C GLN A 43 5.44 6.99 -10.23
N ALA A 44 5.28 8.22 -9.74
CA ALA A 44 4.02 8.94 -9.90
C ALA A 44 3.67 9.14 -11.38
N ALA A 45 4.70 9.33 -12.23
CA ALA A 45 4.52 9.48 -13.66
C ALA A 45 3.88 8.22 -14.29
N PHE A 46 4.04 7.06 -13.66
CA PHE A 46 3.43 5.81 -14.13
C PHE A 46 2.17 5.43 -13.37
N GLY A 47 1.65 6.34 -12.53
CA GLY A 47 0.44 6.07 -11.78
C GLY A 47 0.64 5.28 -10.50
N HIS A 48 1.86 5.26 -9.96
CA HIS A 48 2.17 4.59 -8.69
C HIS A 48 2.48 5.64 -7.64
N TYR A 49 1.62 5.74 -6.62
CA TYR A 49 1.74 6.75 -5.57
C TYR A 49 1.93 6.08 -4.22
N THR A 50 2.88 6.56 -3.44
CA THR A 50 3.14 6.03 -2.09
C THR A 50 2.71 7.05 -1.06
N TYR A 51 1.95 6.59 -0.08
CA TYR A 51 1.47 7.43 1.03
C TYR A 51 1.93 6.84 2.34
N ARG A 52 2.21 7.72 3.30
CA ARG A 52 2.65 7.32 4.63
C ARG A 52 1.70 7.89 5.67
N GLU A 53 1.23 7.04 6.56
CA GLU A 53 0.40 7.48 7.68
C GLU A 53 1.30 8.16 8.71
N LYS A 54 1.01 9.43 9.00
CA LYS A 54 1.88 10.24 9.87
C LYS A 54 1.94 9.70 11.29
N SER A 55 0.83 9.17 11.80
CA SER A 55 0.75 8.72 13.19
C SER A 55 1.53 7.45 13.46
N THR A 56 1.64 6.54 12.51
CA THR A 56 2.27 5.23 12.73
C THR A 56 3.46 4.95 11.85
N GLY A 57 3.57 5.64 10.73
CA GLY A 57 4.61 5.37 9.74
C GLY A 57 4.24 4.29 8.72
N LEU A 58 3.03 3.75 8.78
CA LEU A 58 2.60 2.75 7.82
C LEU A 58 2.59 3.35 6.42
N ARG A 59 3.05 2.57 5.44
CA ARG A 59 3.08 3.01 4.05
C ARG A 59 2.21 2.11 3.19
N VAL A 60 1.50 2.74 2.24
CA VAL A 60 0.74 2.02 1.22
C VAL A 60 1.09 2.61 -0.14
N ARG A 61 1.02 1.77 -1.17
CA ARG A 61 1.18 2.23 -2.55
C ARG A 61 -0.16 2.10 -3.25
N PHE A 62 -0.59 3.19 -3.89
CA PHE A 62 -1.80 3.21 -4.70
C PHE A 62 -1.41 3.14 -6.17
N ASP A 63 -1.91 2.15 -6.88
CA ASP A 63 -1.65 1.95 -8.30
C ASP A 63 -2.92 2.28 -9.08
N GLU A 64 -2.85 3.30 -9.93
CA GLU A 64 -3.98 3.70 -10.76
C GLU A 64 -4.28 2.64 -11.82
N ALA A 65 -5.56 2.48 -12.10
CA ALA A 65 -6.02 1.54 -13.11
C ALA A 65 -5.41 1.83 -14.48
N LYS A 66 -5.02 0.75 -15.16
CA LYS A 66 -4.59 0.78 -16.55
C LYS A 66 -5.51 -0.19 -17.28
N PRO A 67 -6.70 0.27 -17.72
CA PRO A 67 -7.74 -0.62 -18.25
C PRO A 67 -7.25 -1.52 -19.38
N GLU A 68 -6.30 -1.06 -20.18
CA GLU A 68 -5.76 -1.83 -21.29
C GLU A 68 -4.97 -3.06 -20.81
N LYS A 69 -4.59 -3.13 -19.53
CA LYS A 69 -3.80 -4.25 -19.00
C LYS A 69 -4.65 -5.41 -18.52
N GLY A 70 -5.90 -5.16 -18.14
CA GLY A 70 -6.75 -6.18 -17.54
C GLY A 70 -6.27 -6.61 -16.15
N GLY A 71 -6.96 -7.56 -15.54
CA GLY A 71 -6.63 -8.07 -14.21
C GLY A 71 -6.55 -6.98 -13.16
N PHE A 72 -5.65 -7.14 -12.17
CA PHE A 72 -5.46 -6.12 -11.13
C PHE A 72 -4.84 -4.84 -11.67
N SER A 73 -4.04 -4.93 -12.73
CA SER A 73 -3.48 -3.73 -13.37
C SER A 73 -4.56 -2.88 -14.01
N GLY A 74 -5.71 -3.47 -14.35
CA GLY A 74 -6.84 -2.76 -14.93
C GLY A 74 -7.75 -2.12 -13.90
N LYS A 75 -7.44 -2.23 -12.61
CA LYS A 75 -8.25 -1.69 -11.53
C LYS A 75 -7.38 -0.88 -10.59
N ASP A 76 -7.94 0.19 -10.01
CA ASP A 76 -7.30 0.91 -8.91
C ASP A 76 -7.14 -0.06 -7.75
N HIS A 77 -5.94 -0.17 -7.21
CA HIS A 77 -5.69 -1.06 -6.09
C HIS A 77 -4.54 -0.53 -5.24
N TYR A 78 -4.42 -1.08 -4.03
CA TYR A 78 -3.34 -0.74 -3.12
C TYR A 78 -2.45 -1.95 -2.86
N HIS A 79 -1.22 -1.65 -2.48
CA HIS A 79 -0.31 -2.59 -1.84
C HIS A 79 0.05 -2.01 -0.48
N ILE A 80 -0.05 -2.81 0.57
CA ILE A 80 0.39 -2.39 1.90
C ILE A 80 1.83 -2.87 2.05
N LEU A 81 2.74 -1.93 2.34
CA LEU A 81 4.15 -2.26 2.48
C LEU A 81 4.43 -2.81 3.87
N ASN A 82 5.12 -3.94 3.91
CA ASN A 82 5.50 -4.59 5.16
C ASN A 82 6.62 -3.80 5.84
N PRO A 83 6.38 -3.21 7.02
CA PRO A 83 7.43 -2.46 7.71
C PRO A 83 8.60 -3.32 8.16
N ASP A 84 8.41 -4.63 8.25
CA ASP A 84 9.45 -5.57 8.67
C ASP A 84 9.99 -6.39 7.51
N ALA A 85 9.84 -5.89 6.28
CA ALA A 85 10.28 -6.62 5.10
C ALA A 85 11.78 -6.93 5.13
N HIS A 86 12.14 -8.15 4.75
CA HIS A 86 13.52 -8.59 4.65
C HIS A 86 14.02 -8.65 3.22
N ASN A 87 13.09 -8.86 2.26
CA ASN A 87 13.44 -8.96 0.85
C ASN A 87 12.18 -8.75 0.01
N SER A 88 12.29 -8.93 -1.29
CA SER A 88 11.16 -8.71 -2.19
C SER A 88 10.02 -9.72 -2.02
N ARG A 89 10.27 -10.85 -1.36
CA ARG A 89 9.25 -11.88 -1.18
C ARG A 89 8.26 -11.56 -0.07
N ASP A 90 8.66 -10.75 0.90
CA ASP A 90 7.80 -10.38 2.02
C ASP A 90 7.54 -8.88 2.10
N MET A 91 7.72 -8.14 1.00
CA MET A 91 7.62 -6.70 1.02
C MET A 91 6.18 -6.19 1.09
N TYR A 92 5.20 -7.01 0.77
CA TYR A 92 3.79 -6.63 0.81
C TYR A 92 3.01 -7.44 1.83
N LEU A 93 1.92 -6.85 2.33
CA LEU A 93 1.02 -7.50 3.26
C LEU A 93 -0.34 -7.72 2.61
N ASP A 94 -1.06 -8.73 3.09
CA ASP A 94 -2.47 -8.88 2.71
C ASP A 94 -3.34 -7.96 3.57
N ARG A 95 -4.65 -8.01 3.37
CA ARG A 95 -5.57 -7.14 4.11
C ARG A 95 -5.68 -7.46 5.60
N PHE A 96 -5.07 -8.55 6.03
CA PHE A 96 -5.04 -8.93 7.45
C PHE A 96 -3.70 -8.60 8.11
N GLY A 97 -2.76 -8.06 7.36
CA GLY A 97 -1.43 -7.70 7.87
C GLY A 97 -0.42 -8.84 7.82
N ASN A 98 -0.65 -9.87 7.03
CA ASN A 98 0.28 -10.99 6.89
C ASN A 98 1.14 -10.82 5.64
N PRO A 99 2.46 -11.13 5.72
CA PRO A 99 3.32 -11.06 4.54
C PRO A 99 2.86 -12.02 3.45
N VAL A 100 2.86 -11.53 2.21
CA VAL A 100 2.47 -12.33 1.05
C VAL A 100 3.43 -12.05 -0.10
N LYS A 101 3.46 -12.96 -1.07
CA LYS A 101 4.33 -12.82 -2.23
C LYS A 101 3.94 -11.59 -3.05
N LYS A 102 4.96 -10.92 -3.59
CA LYS A 102 4.82 -9.68 -4.35
C LYS A 102 3.76 -9.76 -5.45
N ASN A 103 3.73 -10.86 -6.19
CA ASN A 103 2.82 -11.01 -7.33
C ASN A 103 1.55 -11.79 -7.00
N SER A 104 1.30 -12.02 -5.71
CA SER A 104 0.14 -12.79 -5.30
C SER A 104 -1.13 -11.95 -5.41
N LYS A 105 -2.25 -12.64 -5.57
CA LYS A 105 -3.57 -11.99 -5.55
C LYS A 105 -3.80 -11.26 -4.23
N ALA A 106 -3.36 -11.86 -3.12
CA ALA A 106 -3.57 -11.29 -1.79
C ALA A 106 -2.82 -9.99 -1.56
N SER A 107 -1.75 -9.71 -2.32
CA SER A 107 -1.01 -8.45 -2.21
C SER A 107 -1.73 -7.28 -2.84
N HIS A 108 -2.74 -7.54 -3.66
CA HIS A 108 -3.53 -6.51 -4.35
C HIS A 108 -4.79 -6.25 -3.54
N ILE A 109 -4.89 -5.07 -2.95
CA ILE A 109 -6.01 -4.74 -2.07
C ILE A 109 -6.94 -3.78 -2.80
N ILE A 110 -8.15 -4.26 -3.07
CA ILE A 110 -9.18 -3.45 -3.71
C ILE A 110 -9.94 -2.69 -2.62
N PRO A 111 -10.08 -1.37 -2.75
CA PRO A 111 -10.83 -0.60 -1.75
C PRO A 111 -12.28 -1.12 -1.64
N ARG A 112 -12.77 -1.20 -0.41
CA ARG A 112 -14.13 -1.68 -0.15
C ARG A 112 -15.18 -0.84 -0.86
N GLU A 113 -14.92 0.43 -1.06
CA GLU A 113 -15.85 1.33 -1.75
C GLU A 113 -16.08 0.92 -3.21
N ASP A 114 -15.23 0.08 -3.77
CA ASP A 114 -15.34 -0.37 -5.16
C ASP A 114 -16.10 -1.70 -5.29
N TYR A 115 -16.63 -2.21 -4.20
CA TYR A 115 -17.42 -3.44 -4.23
C TYR A 115 -18.87 -3.14 -4.53
#